data_5c8028d7f66f85ba584a0b97abd6db19
#
_entry.id   5c8028d7f66f85ba584a0b97abd6db19
#
_cell.length_a   1.000
_cell.length_b   1.000
_cell.length_c   1.000
_cell.angle_alpha   90.00
_cell.angle_beta   90.00
_cell.angle_gamma   90.00
#
_symmetry.space_group_name_H-M   'P 1'
#
loop_
_entity.id
_entity.type
_entity.pdbx_description
1 polymer ?
#
loop_
_entity_poly.entity_id
_entity_poly.type
_entity_poly.pdbx_seq_one_letter_code
_entity_poly.pdbx_strand_id
1 'polypeptide(L)'
;VYTWEDGHTWYVQYLLNRLFALPEKTLSPELLDSLMMEILQEEEYTYQTYFQLLTFNQTQLLKAIAKEGIVREVNAAAFIKKYDLKAVSNVNTSLRILIDKEFILRQPDGYIVYDRFMSIWLSRI
;
A
#
# COMPACT_ATOMS: atom_id res chain seq x y z
N VAL A 1 1.03 13.14 -8.66
CA VAL A 1 1.27 13.14 -7.21
C VAL A 1 -0.04 13.11 -6.46
N TYR A 2 -0.97 13.96 -6.84
CA TYR A 2 -2.25 14.10 -6.16
C TYR A 2 -3.12 12.84 -6.23
N THR A 3 -3.05 12.13 -7.35
CA THR A 3 -3.91 10.97 -7.60
C THR A 3 -3.63 9.79 -6.68
N TRP A 4 -2.38 9.49 -6.36
CA TRP A 4 -2.09 8.36 -5.50
C TRP A 4 -2.02 8.73 -4.02
N GLU A 5 -1.95 10.01 -3.69
CA GLU A 5 -1.97 10.48 -2.31
C GLU A 5 -3.37 10.61 -1.74
N ASP A 6 -4.35 10.88 -2.58
CA ASP A 6 -5.78 10.80 -2.30
C ASP A 6 -6.18 11.40 -0.95
N GLY A 7 -5.81 12.67 -0.72
CA GLY A 7 -6.17 13.41 0.49
C GLY A 7 -5.24 13.24 1.68
N HIS A 8 -4.18 12.48 1.57
CA HIS A 8 -3.19 12.36 2.64
C HIS A 8 -2.23 13.55 2.59
N THR A 9 -2.62 14.66 3.22
CA THR A 9 -1.88 15.92 3.14
C THR A 9 -0.42 15.82 3.57
N TRP A 10 -0.12 15.00 4.57
CA TRP A 10 1.26 14.89 5.06
C TRP A 10 2.18 14.19 4.05
N TYR A 11 1.64 13.31 3.19
CA TYR A 11 2.43 12.74 2.10
C TYR A 11 2.83 13.80 1.09
N VAL A 12 1.89 14.71 0.76
CA VAL A 12 2.18 15.83 -0.13
C VAL A 12 3.29 16.70 0.46
N GLN A 13 3.20 17.06 1.73
CA GLN A 13 4.22 17.85 2.41
C GLN A 13 5.57 17.14 2.44
N TYR A 14 5.59 15.85 2.70
CA TYR A 14 6.81 15.06 2.73
C TYR A 14 7.50 15.08 1.37
N LEU A 15 6.75 14.86 0.29
CA LEU A 15 7.28 14.91 -1.06
C LEU A 15 7.79 16.30 -1.43
N LEU A 16 7.03 17.34 -1.08
CA LEU A 16 7.43 18.71 -1.36
C LEU A 16 8.72 19.08 -0.62
N ASN A 17 8.86 18.70 0.64
CA ASN A 17 10.08 18.94 1.40
C ASN A 17 11.28 18.25 0.76
N ARG A 18 11.11 17.04 0.25
CA ARG A 18 12.15 16.32 -0.47
C ARG A 18 12.54 17.03 -1.76
N LEU A 19 11.54 17.52 -2.50
CA LEU A 19 11.76 18.26 -3.75
C LEU A 19 12.54 19.56 -3.51
N PHE A 20 12.17 20.30 -2.46
CA PHE A 20 12.86 21.55 -2.13
C PHE A 20 14.28 21.34 -1.64
N ALA A 21 14.60 20.18 -1.10
CA ALA A 21 15.96 19.85 -0.66
C ALA A 21 16.89 19.52 -1.83
N LEU A 22 16.35 19.30 -3.02
CA LEU A 22 17.15 18.98 -4.21
C LEU A 22 17.71 20.25 -4.85
N PRO A 23 18.94 20.19 -5.40
CA PRO A 23 19.52 21.33 -6.11
C PRO A 23 18.81 21.64 -7.42
N GLU A 24 18.17 20.66 -8.02
CA GLU A 24 17.39 20.85 -9.23
C GLU A 24 15.96 21.25 -8.88
N LYS A 25 15.46 22.29 -9.53
CA LYS A 25 14.14 22.83 -9.28
C LYS A 25 13.11 22.44 -10.33
N THR A 26 13.48 21.63 -11.28
CA THR A 26 12.59 21.20 -12.38
C THR A 26 11.86 19.94 -11.97
N LEU A 27 10.53 20.02 -11.93
CA LEU A 27 9.68 18.87 -11.69
C LEU A 27 9.51 18.07 -12.98
N SER A 28 9.91 16.81 -12.97
CA SER A 28 9.70 15.90 -14.08
C SER A 28 9.13 14.59 -13.54
N PRO A 29 8.42 13.79 -14.37
CA PRO A 29 7.96 12.47 -13.96
C PRO A 29 9.10 11.56 -13.50
N GLU A 30 10.27 11.66 -14.14
CA GLU A 30 11.44 10.88 -13.79
C GLU A 30 11.98 11.26 -12.41
N LEU A 31 11.97 12.55 -12.10
CA LEU A 31 12.42 13.04 -10.78
C LEU A 31 11.47 12.53 -9.68
N LEU A 32 10.16 12.62 -9.90
CA LEU A 32 9.18 12.10 -8.95
C LEU A 32 9.34 10.59 -8.74
N ASP A 33 9.56 9.85 -9.81
CA ASP A 33 9.78 8.41 -9.74
C ASP A 33 11.05 8.08 -8.94
N SER A 34 12.13 8.82 -9.17
CA SER A 34 13.39 8.64 -8.44
C SER A 34 13.22 8.90 -6.95
N LEU A 35 12.49 9.97 -6.60
CA LEU A 35 12.18 10.28 -5.20
C LEU A 35 11.34 9.19 -4.56
N MET A 36 10.34 8.69 -5.27
CA MET A 36 9.50 7.61 -4.78
C MET A 36 10.33 6.37 -4.49
N MET A 37 11.21 5.99 -5.40
CA MET A 37 12.08 4.82 -5.22
C MET A 37 13.03 5.01 -4.03
N GLU A 38 13.55 6.21 -3.83
CA GLU A 38 14.38 6.53 -2.66
C GLU A 38 13.62 6.35 -1.36
N ILE A 39 12.40 6.87 -1.28
CA ILE A 39 11.55 6.74 -0.10
C ILE A 39 11.25 5.27 0.18
N LEU A 40 10.90 4.51 -0.86
CA LEU A 40 10.59 3.09 -0.70
C LEU A 40 11.80 2.29 -0.22
N GLN A 41 12.99 2.62 -0.69
CA GLN A 41 14.23 1.97 -0.23
C GLN A 41 14.52 2.29 1.23
N GLU A 42 14.34 3.55 1.64
CA GLU A 42 14.55 3.95 3.02
C GLU A 42 13.59 3.24 3.98
N GLU A 43 12.35 3.01 3.55
CA GLU A 43 11.30 2.41 4.37
C GLU A 43 11.25 0.88 4.28
N GLU A 44 12.03 0.27 3.40
CA GLU A 44 11.95 -1.17 3.15
C GLU A 44 12.17 -2.00 4.40
N TYR A 45 13.15 -1.64 5.22
CA TYR A 45 13.42 -2.35 6.47
C TYR A 45 12.21 -2.29 7.41
N THR A 46 11.59 -1.12 7.52
CA THR A 46 10.40 -0.92 8.35
C THR A 46 9.23 -1.77 7.86
N TYR A 47 9.01 -1.81 6.55
CA TYR A 47 7.93 -2.61 5.97
C TYR A 47 8.17 -4.10 6.17
N GLN A 48 9.40 -4.57 5.99
CA GLN A 48 9.74 -5.97 6.25
C GLN A 48 9.54 -6.34 7.72
N THR A 49 9.86 -5.43 8.63
CA THR A 49 9.63 -5.63 10.05
C THR A 49 8.14 -5.80 10.35
N TYR A 50 7.29 -4.97 9.75
CA TYR A 50 5.85 -5.10 9.90
C TYR A 50 5.36 -6.45 9.37
N PHE A 51 5.91 -6.95 8.28
CA PHE A 51 5.53 -8.23 7.71
C PHE A 51 5.84 -9.41 8.63
N GLN A 52 6.87 -9.32 9.43
CA GLN A 52 7.20 -10.35 10.40
C GLN A 52 6.13 -10.48 11.49
N LEU A 53 5.32 -9.45 11.69
CA LEU A 53 4.22 -9.46 12.64
C LEU A 53 2.93 -10.04 12.07
N LEU A 54 2.91 -10.35 10.79
CA LEU A 54 1.73 -10.85 10.08
C LEU A 54 1.90 -12.33 9.74
N THR A 55 0.77 -13.05 9.71
CA THR A 55 0.76 -14.43 9.22
C THR A 55 0.89 -14.44 7.69
N PHE A 56 1.16 -15.62 7.14
CA PHE A 56 1.23 -15.80 5.68
C PHE A 56 -0.06 -15.35 5.00
N ASN A 57 -1.23 -15.77 5.53
CA ASN A 57 -2.52 -15.41 4.94
C ASN A 57 -2.76 -13.90 4.99
N GLN A 58 -2.40 -13.25 6.09
CA GLN A 58 -2.53 -11.81 6.24
C GLN A 58 -1.64 -11.07 5.25
N THR A 59 -0.41 -11.50 5.09
CA THR A 59 0.53 -10.91 4.14
C THR A 59 0.04 -11.06 2.70
N GLN A 60 -0.46 -12.23 2.35
CA GLN A 60 -0.97 -12.47 0.98
C GLN A 60 -2.18 -11.59 0.67
N LEU A 61 -3.09 -11.42 1.62
CA LEU A 61 -4.24 -10.55 1.42
C LEU A 61 -3.81 -9.08 1.29
N LEU A 62 -2.88 -8.64 2.12
CA LEU A 62 -2.38 -7.27 2.07
C LEU A 62 -1.73 -6.96 0.71
N LYS A 63 -0.91 -7.88 0.21
CA LYS A 63 -0.30 -7.75 -1.13
C LYS A 63 -1.35 -7.71 -2.23
N ALA A 64 -2.36 -8.55 -2.13
CA ALA A 64 -3.42 -8.63 -3.13
C ALA A 64 -4.18 -7.30 -3.22
N ILE A 65 -4.53 -6.72 -2.08
CA ILE A 65 -5.22 -5.43 -2.03
C ILE A 65 -4.33 -4.32 -2.59
N ALA A 66 -3.03 -4.33 -2.27
CA ALA A 66 -2.09 -3.34 -2.79
C ALA A 66 -1.99 -3.42 -4.32
N LYS A 67 -1.96 -4.62 -4.88
CA LYS A 67 -1.86 -4.80 -6.33
C LYS A 67 -3.13 -4.38 -7.07
N GLU A 68 -4.30 -4.56 -6.46
CA GLU A 68 -5.56 -4.09 -7.04
C GLU A 68 -5.75 -2.58 -6.84
N GLY A 69 -5.09 -2.00 -5.84
CA GLY A 69 -5.27 -0.61 -5.45
C GLY A 69 -6.46 -0.43 -4.52
N ILE A 70 -7.65 -0.80 -4.96
CA ILE A 70 -8.85 -0.80 -4.13
C ILE A 70 -9.65 -2.08 -4.42
N VAL A 71 -10.16 -2.71 -3.37
CA VAL A 71 -10.94 -3.96 -3.49
C VAL A 71 -12.29 -3.76 -2.84
N ARG A 72 -13.35 -3.86 -3.63
CA ARG A 72 -14.71 -3.70 -3.15
C ARG A 72 -15.18 -4.90 -2.34
N GLU A 73 -14.91 -6.11 -2.85
CA GLU A 73 -15.32 -7.36 -2.22
C GLU A 73 -14.14 -8.33 -2.16
N VAL A 74 -13.55 -8.47 -0.96
CA VAL A 74 -12.38 -9.34 -0.77
C VAL A 74 -12.73 -10.82 -0.84
N ASN A 75 -13.99 -11.19 -0.60
CA ASN A 75 -14.45 -12.57 -0.66
C ASN A 75 -15.07 -12.95 -2.01
N ALA A 76 -14.93 -12.10 -3.04
CA ALA A 76 -15.32 -12.45 -4.39
C ALA A 76 -14.46 -13.61 -4.91
N ALA A 77 -15.09 -14.59 -5.53
CA ALA A 77 -14.39 -15.78 -6.02
C ALA A 77 -13.27 -15.43 -7.01
N ALA A 78 -13.50 -14.46 -7.89
CA ALA A 78 -12.51 -14.05 -8.87
C ALA A 78 -11.26 -13.46 -8.21
N PHE A 79 -11.42 -12.65 -7.17
CA PHE A 79 -10.31 -12.07 -6.43
C PHE A 79 -9.50 -13.12 -5.69
N ILE A 80 -10.19 -14.03 -4.99
CA ILE A 80 -9.56 -15.12 -4.24
C ILE A 80 -8.75 -16.03 -5.18
N LYS A 81 -9.32 -16.34 -6.35
CA LYS A 81 -8.65 -17.19 -7.34
C LYS A 81 -7.45 -16.49 -7.96
N LYS A 82 -7.59 -15.22 -8.28
CA LYS A 82 -6.51 -14.44 -8.92
C LYS A 82 -5.24 -14.40 -8.07
N TYR A 83 -5.40 -14.32 -6.75
CA TYR A 83 -4.26 -14.19 -5.82
C TYR A 83 -4.04 -15.44 -4.98
N ASP A 84 -4.75 -16.52 -5.26
CA ASP A 84 -4.62 -17.81 -4.58
C ASP A 84 -4.76 -17.67 -3.06
N LEU A 85 -5.83 -17.01 -2.62
CA LEU A 85 -6.05 -16.71 -1.21
C LEU A 85 -6.71 -17.85 -0.43
N LYS A 86 -6.95 -19.00 -1.09
CA LYS A 86 -7.47 -20.24 -0.49
C LYS A 86 -8.94 -20.14 -0.11
N ALA A 87 -9.26 -20.03 1.18
CA ALA A 87 -10.62 -20.09 1.67
C ALA A 87 -11.18 -18.73 2.02
N VAL A 88 -12.49 -18.53 1.76
CA VAL A 88 -13.21 -17.30 2.10
C VAL A 88 -13.10 -16.98 3.61
N SER A 89 -13.22 -17.99 4.46
CA SER A 89 -13.13 -17.80 5.92
C SER A 89 -11.77 -17.22 6.33
N ASN A 90 -10.68 -17.68 5.71
CA ASN A 90 -9.34 -17.17 5.98
C ASN A 90 -9.21 -15.73 5.51
N VAL A 91 -9.79 -15.38 4.37
CA VAL A 91 -9.77 -14.01 3.84
C VAL A 91 -10.50 -13.08 4.79
N ASN A 92 -11.69 -13.44 5.24
CA ASN A 92 -12.48 -12.60 6.14
C ASN A 92 -11.80 -12.40 7.49
N THR A 93 -11.20 -13.44 8.06
CA THR A 93 -10.47 -13.35 9.32
C THR A 93 -9.23 -12.47 9.18
N SER A 94 -8.46 -12.66 8.10
CA SER A 94 -7.27 -11.87 7.83
C SER A 94 -7.60 -10.40 7.61
N LEU A 95 -8.70 -10.12 6.87
CA LEU A 95 -9.15 -8.75 6.63
C LEU A 95 -9.46 -8.03 7.95
N ARG A 96 -10.20 -8.68 8.84
CA ARG A 96 -10.54 -8.10 10.14
C ARG A 96 -9.31 -7.75 10.95
N ILE A 97 -8.33 -8.65 10.99
CA ILE A 97 -7.09 -8.43 11.74
C ILE A 97 -6.28 -7.29 11.12
N LEU A 98 -6.22 -7.23 9.79
CA LEU A 98 -5.50 -6.15 9.10
C LEU A 98 -6.15 -4.79 9.31
N ILE A 99 -7.48 -4.73 9.37
CA ILE A 99 -8.20 -3.50 9.70
C ILE A 99 -7.92 -3.10 11.16
N ASP A 100 -7.99 -4.05 12.09
CA ASP A 100 -7.73 -3.77 13.51
C ASP A 100 -6.32 -3.29 13.75
N LYS A 101 -5.35 -3.78 12.99
CA LYS A 101 -3.95 -3.35 13.08
C LYS A 101 -3.65 -2.11 12.24
N GLU A 102 -4.66 -1.56 11.58
CA GLU A 102 -4.55 -0.34 10.77
C GLU A 102 -3.67 -0.47 9.52
N PHE A 103 -3.49 -1.68 9.01
CA PHE A 103 -2.86 -1.88 7.70
C PHE A 103 -3.81 -1.63 6.55
N ILE A 104 -5.10 -1.88 6.75
CA ILE A 104 -6.14 -1.70 5.75
C ILE A 104 -7.18 -0.72 6.27
N LEU A 105 -7.59 0.19 5.40
CA LEU A 105 -8.64 1.16 5.67
C LEU A 105 -9.87 0.83 4.84
N ARG A 106 -11.03 0.81 5.50
CA ARG A 106 -12.31 0.66 4.81
C ARG A 106 -12.81 2.03 4.36
N GLN A 107 -13.11 2.13 3.07
CA GLN A 107 -13.68 3.33 2.46
C GLN A 107 -15.01 3.00 1.77
N PRO A 108 -15.81 4.01 1.40
CA PRO A 108 -17.09 3.75 0.71
C PRO A 108 -16.94 2.93 -0.57
N ASP A 109 -15.83 3.08 -1.27
CA ASP A 109 -15.56 2.38 -2.53
C ASP A 109 -14.91 1.01 -2.35
N GLY A 110 -14.44 0.69 -1.15
CA GLY A 110 -13.79 -0.59 -0.88
C GLY A 110 -12.65 -0.49 0.11
N TYR A 111 -11.79 -1.50 0.11
CA TYR A 111 -10.66 -1.60 1.04
C TYR A 111 -9.38 -1.19 0.32
N ILE A 112 -8.56 -0.39 1.01
CA ILE A 112 -7.25 0.05 0.52
C ILE A 112 -6.19 -0.20 1.58
N VAL A 113 -4.93 -0.26 1.16
CA VAL A 113 -3.80 -0.25 2.10
C VAL A 113 -3.69 1.17 2.66
N TYR A 114 -3.67 1.29 3.99
CA TYR A 114 -3.70 2.58 4.66
C TYR A 114 -2.48 3.44 4.32
N ASP A 115 -1.28 2.86 4.42
CA ASP A 115 -0.04 3.57 4.10
C ASP A 115 0.18 3.55 2.59
N ARG A 116 0.11 4.72 1.96
CA ARG A 116 0.20 4.84 0.51
C ARG A 116 1.58 4.45 -0.03
N PHE A 117 2.63 4.76 0.69
CA PHE A 117 3.99 4.34 0.29
C PHE A 117 4.14 2.83 0.41
N MET A 118 3.64 2.24 1.48
CA MET A 118 3.63 0.78 1.65
C MET A 118 2.82 0.11 0.53
N SER A 119 1.70 0.69 0.13
CA SER A 119 0.89 0.17 -0.96
C SER A 119 1.68 0.08 -2.26
N ILE A 120 2.45 1.12 -2.58
CA ILE A 120 3.29 1.13 -3.77
C ILE A 120 4.40 0.10 -3.67
N TRP A 121 5.05 0.00 -2.52
CA TRP A 121 6.10 -0.99 -2.29
C TRP A 121 5.57 -2.41 -2.44
N LEU A 122 4.42 -2.71 -1.85
CA LEU A 122 3.77 -4.02 -1.95
C LEU A 122 3.40 -4.40 -3.38
N SER A 123 2.98 -3.43 -4.16
CA SER A 123 2.57 -3.67 -5.54
C SER A 123 3.76 -4.03 -6.44
N ARG A 124 4.98 -3.74 -6.00
CA ARG A 124 6.21 -3.94 -6.78
C ARG A 124 6.98 -5.21 -6.42
N ILE A 125 6.60 -5.89 -5.34
CA ILE A 125 7.29 -7.11 -4.90
C ILE A 125 6.61 -8.41 -5.32
#